data_b774aadc422f5d53dc6b7338263520b2
#
_entry.id   b774aadc422f5d53dc6b7338263520b2
#
_cell.length_a   1.000
_cell.length_b   1.000
_cell.length_c   1.000
_cell.angle_alpha   90.00
_cell.angle_beta   90.00
_cell.angle_gamma   90.00
#
_symmetry.space_group_name_H-M   'P 1'
#
loop_
_entity.id
_entity.type
_entity.pdbx_description
1 polymer ?
#
loop_
_entity_poly.entity_id
_entity_poly.type
_entity_poly.pdbx_seq_one_letter_code
_entity_poly.pdbx_strand_id
1 'polypeptide(L)'
;MKNTSNLILLFLLLVSNSSIFSQGRKIPIAININVKVDTIKTRIYKKENSDENVKTLFLKMRYGDSEILNPKDAAILEEGSCNIISVEIVYTNYKNQDIQDNINRKRITELYFLNSNIFNQSFIQWKYIEQLGYSTEEDAKKLFHGIVINYIKMPSYKPESLKSMITDIKNKKKIIDTSLYKVFDKYINSKDELICVDVTGSMTPYYLQVLVWLQLKNNSIPTNFSFFNDGDITPDYLKKIGNTGGIYLCKSNNIDTIISTVFNCISKGFGGDTPENNIEAALKGIKKYPETKEIIMLVDNWADMRDFSMISELKIPVRVIVCGTDYCGIKTSINLQYLELARKTGGSIHTIKEDIEDLAKKKEGEEILIGGDKFIVRSGKFCKK
;
A
#
# COMPACT_ATOMS: atom_id res chain seq x y z
N MET A 1 -3.10 -33.75 -47.97
CA MET A 1 -4.22 -32.94 -47.51
C MET A 1 -4.37 -33.12 -45.98
N LYS A 2 -3.82 -32.22 -45.19
CA LYS A 2 -4.14 -32.07 -43.77
C LYS A 2 -3.52 -30.76 -43.26
N ASN A 3 -4.37 -30.00 -42.56
CA ASN A 3 -4.02 -28.90 -41.64
C ASN A 3 -3.62 -27.53 -42.24
N THR A 4 -4.60 -26.80 -42.75
CA THR A 4 -4.52 -25.35 -42.93
C THR A 4 -5.65 -24.57 -42.20
N SER A 5 -6.46 -25.22 -41.34
CA SER A 5 -7.65 -24.60 -40.71
C SER A 5 -7.42 -24.06 -39.29
N ASN A 6 -6.25 -24.32 -38.66
CA ASN A 6 -6.04 -23.88 -37.26
C ASN A 6 -5.25 -22.57 -37.12
N LEU A 7 -4.77 -21.97 -38.18
CA LEU A 7 -4.00 -20.72 -38.11
C LEU A 7 -4.86 -19.46 -38.28
N ILE A 8 -6.07 -19.59 -38.79
CA ILE A 8 -6.98 -18.46 -39.06
C ILE A 8 -7.77 -18.09 -37.81
N LEU A 9 -8.00 -19.02 -36.89
CA LEU A 9 -8.77 -18.76 -35.66
C LEU A 9 -7.99 -17.96 -34.59
N LEU A 10 -6.64 -18.04 -34.61
CA LEU A 10 -5.80 -17.29 -33.66
C LEU A 10 -5.60 -15.82 -34.05
N PHE A 11 -5.74 -15.49 -35.35
CA PHE A 11 -5.58 -14.11 -35.84
C PHE A 11 -6.85 -13.27 -35.68
N LEU A 12 -8.03 -13.90 -35.60
CA LEU A 12 -9.30 -13.21 -35.38
C LEU A 12 -9.55 -12.82 -33.92
N LEU A 13 -8.85 -13.45 -32.97
CA LEU A 13 -8.92 -13.07 -31.53
C LEU A 13 -8.01 -11.89 -31.17
N LEU A 14 -7.00 -11.57 -31.99
CA LEU A 14 -6.10 -10.44 -31.75
C LEU A 14 -6.56 -9.13 -32.41
N VAL A 15 -7.49 -9.18 -33.36
CA VAL A 15 -8.02 -7.97 -34.02
C VAL A 15 -9.28 -7.45 -33.37
N SER A 16 -9.95 -8.22 -32.48
CA SER A 16 -11.16 -7.79 -31.81
C SER A 16 -10.95 -6.94 -30.55
N ASN A 17 -9.70 -6.76 -30.11
CA ASN A 17 -9.40 -5.98 -28.88
C ASN A 17 -9.13 -4.49 -29.10
N SER A 18 -9.14 -4.00 -30.34
CA SER A 18 -8.87 -2.58 -30.63
C SER A 18 -10.10 -1.72 -30.93
N SER A 19 -11.32 -2.29 -30.88
CA SER A 19 -12.56 -1.55 -31.19
C SER A 19 -13.61 -1.57 -30.07
N ILE A 20 -13.24 -1.89 -28.81
CA ILE A 20 -14.17 -1.97 -27.67
C ILE A 20 -14.35 -0.61 -26.97
N PHE A 21 -13.94 0.50 -27.58
CA PHE A 21 -14.12 1.83 -26.97
C PHE A 21 -15.46 2.52 -27.27
N SER A 22 -16.42 1.90 -27.97
CA SER A 22 -17.66 2.59 -28.34
C SER A 22 -18.96 1.81 -28.20
N GLN A 23 -18.98 0.63 -27.58
CA GLN A 23 -20.27 -0.06 -27.30
C GLN A 23 -20.41 -0.33 -25.82
N GLY A 24 -21.54 0.14 -25.26
CA GLY A 24 -21.92 0.16 -23.86
C GLY A 24 -21.32 -0.97 -23.02
N ARG A 25 -20.37 -0.60 -22.17
CA ARG A 25 -19.74 -1.51 -21.21
C ARG A 25 -20.81 -2.15 -20.34
N LYS A 26 -21.03 -3.45 -20.50
CA LYS A 26 -21.79 -4.21 -19.50
C LYS A 26 -20.99 -4.14 -18.20
N ILE A 27 -21.50 -3.43 -17.21
CA ILE A 27 -20.94 -3.33 -15.88
C ILE A 27 -20.84 -4.76 -15.33
N PRO A 28 -19.65 -5.25 -14.93
CA PRO A 28 -19.57 -6.51 -14.21
C PRO A 28 -20.43 -6.38 -12.96
N ILE A 29 -21.32 -7.35 -12.75
CA ILE A 29 -22.18 -7.45 -11.59
C ILE A 29 -21.27 -7.47 -10.35
N ALA A 30 -21.47 -6.48 -9.47
CA ALA A 30 -20.91 -6.38 -8.13
C ALA A 30 -19.38 -6.44 -8.04
N ILE A 31 -18.71 -5.33 -8.31
CA ILE A 31 -17.52 -5.00 -7.52
C ILE A 31 -18.07 -4.78 -6.11
N ASN A 32 -17.89 -5.77 -5.26
CA ASN A 32 -18.31 -5.68 -3.85
C ASN A 32 -17.24 -4.82 -3.15
N ILE A 33 -17.35 -3.49 -3.36
CA ILE A 33 -16.45 -2.53 -2.73
C ILE A 33 -16.87 -2.48 -1.27
N ASN A 34 -16.25 -3.32 -0.44
CA ASN A 34 -16.40 -3.32 1.02
C ASN A 34 -15.68 -2.12 1.66
N VAL A 35 -15.81 -0.95 1.04
CA VAL A 35 -15.27 0.29 1.58
C VAL A 35 -16.37 0.97 2.38
N LYS A 36 -16.10 1.20 3.67
CA LYS A 36 -16.97 2.06 4.48
C LYS A 36 -16.80 3.49 3.98
N VAL A 37 -17.85 4.08 3.48
CA VAL A 37 -17.86 5.44 2.96
C VAL A 37 -18.65 6.34 3.90
N ASP A 38 -17.99 7.34 4.46
CA ASP A 38 -18.65 8.35 5.28
C ASP A 38 -19.30 9.42 4.39
N THR A 39 -20.51 9.85 4.72
CA THR A 39 -21.22 10.90 3.97
C THR A 39 -21.10 12.22 4.71
N ILE A 40 -20.57 13.25 4.03
CA ILE A 40 -20.43 14.61 4.53
C ILE A 40 -21.30 15.53 3.68
N LYS A 41 -22.11 16.36 4.35
CA LYS A 41 -22.93 17.38 3.70
C LYS A 41 -22.27 18.74 3.82
N THR A 42 -22.10 19.44 2.70
CA THR A 42 -21.50 20.77 2.66
C THR A 42 -22.32 21.71 1.78
N ARG A 43 -22.19 23.01 1.97
CA ARG A 43 -22.85 23.97 1.09
C ARG A 43 -22.26 23.91 -0.33
N ILE A 44 -20.94 24.02 -0.43
CA ILE A 44 -20.19 23.94 -1.70
C ILE A 44 -18.88 23.23 -1.36
N TYR A 45 -18.44 22.31 -2.21
CA TYR A 45 -17.15 21.65 -2.04
C TYR A 45 -16.02 22.68 -2.05
N LYS A 46 -15.21 22.62 -1.02
CA LYS A 46 -13.95 23.36 -0.93
C LYS A 46 -12.83 22.36 -0.60
N LYS A 47 -11.72 22.51 -1.28
CA LYS A 47 -10.53 21.75 -0.94
C LYS A 47 -10.11 22.08 0.50
N GLU A 48 -10.16 21.06 1.39
CA GLU A 48 -9.83 21.24 2.82
C GLU A 48 -8.32 21.32 3.09
N ASN A 49 -7.48 21.09 2.09
CA ASN A 49 -6.09 20.81 2.31
C ASN A 49 -5.24 22.07 2.43
N SER A 50 -4.78 22.35 3.64
CA SER A 50 -3.81 23.39 3.95
C SER A 50 -2.35 22.90 3.89
N ASP A 51 -2.11 21.58 3.82
CA ASP A 51 -0.77 21.01 3.78
C ASP A 51 -0.21 21.05 2.35
N GLU A 52 0.90 21.74 2.17
CA GLU A 52 1.56 21.90 0.87
C GLU A 52 2.10 20.58 0.28
N ASN A 53 2.34 19.57 1.11
CA ASN A 53 2.79 18.25 0.69
C ASN A 53 1.67 17.42 0.10
N VAL A 54 0.41 17.70 0.45
CA VAL A 54 -0.75 16.99 -0.10
C VAL A 54 -1.18 17.59 -1.42
N LYS A 55 -1.06 16.82 -2.47
CA LYS A 55 -1.54 17.15 -3.81
C LYS A 55 -2.96 16.64 -3.99
N THR A 56 -3.69 17.24 -4.93
CA THR A 56 -5.08 16.88 -5.20
C THR A 56 -5.28 16.71 -6.69
N LEU A 57 -5.82 15.55 -7.06
CA LEU A 57 -6.28 15.25 -8.41
C LEU A 57 -7.79 15.38 -8.47
N PHE A 58 -8.29 16.11 -9.46
CA PHE A 58 -9.70 16.28 -9.75
C PHE A 58 -10.09 15.48 -11.01
N LEU A 59 -10.79 14.37 -10.86
CA LEU A 59 -11.40 13.64 -11.97
C LEU A 59 -12.79 14.20 -12.19
N LYS A 60 -12.94 15.03 -13.23
CA LYS A 60 -14.16 15.80 -13.52
C LYS A 60 -15.22 14.92 -14.17
N MET A 61 -16.47 15.11 -13.77
CA MET A 61 -17.65 14.48 -14.34
C MET A 61 -18.76 15.52 -14.54
N ARG A 62 -19.77 15.18 -15.33
CA ARG A 62 -20.94 16.04 -15.47
C ARG A 62 -21.93 15.82 -14.32
N TYR A 63 -22.79 16.80 -14.10
CA TYR A 63 -23.95 16.64 -13.23
C TYR A 63 -24.83 15.48 -13.72
N GLY A 64 -25.19 14.58 -12.83
CA GLY A 64 -25.98 13.39 -13.16
C GLY A 64 -25.30 12.33 -14.02
N ASP A 65 -23.97 12.39 -14.17
CA ASP A 65 -23.19 11.49 -14.99
C ASP A 65 -22.05 10.82 -14.20
N SER A 66 -21.50 9.74 -14.75
CA SER A 66 -20.37 8.99 -14.19
C SER A 66 -19.14 8.94 -15.10
N GLU A 67 -19.23 9.47 -16.32
CA GLU A 67 -18.09 9.49 -17.24
C GLU A 67 -16.99 10.46 -16.77
N ILE A 68 -15.76 9.98 -16.68
CA ILE A 68 -14.59 10.80 -16.36
C ILE A 68 -14.18 11.60 -17.60
N LEU A 69 -14.21 12.93 -17.52
CA LEU A 69 -13.92 13.82 -18.65
C LEU A 69 -12.42 14.00 -18.92
N ASN A 70 -11.58 13.77 -17.91
CA ASN A 70 -10.14 13.96 -17.95
C ASN A 70 -9.36 12.71 -17.46
N PRO A 71 -9.58 11.53 -18.06
CA PRO A 71 -8.96 10.29 -17.56
C PRO A 71 -7.43 10.29 -17.64
N LYS A 72 -6.85 11.05 -18.56
CA LYS A 72 -5.38 11.17 -18.71
C LYS A 72 -4.69 11.79 -17.50
N ASP A 73 -5.40 12.62 -16.73
CA ASP A 73 -4.82 13.25 -15.53
C ASP A 73 -4.54 12.20 -14.43
N ALA A 74 -5.17 11.03 -14.52
CA ALA A 74 -4.95 9.93 -13.59
C ALA A 74 -3.61 9.21 -13.78
N ALA A 75 -2.82 9.52 -14.80
CA ALA A 75 -1.47 8.99 -14.96
C ALA A 75 -0.57 9.26 -13.75
N ILE A 76 -0.87 10.29 -12.96
CA ILE A 76 -0.15 10.56 -11.70
C ILE A 76 -0.38 9.49 -10.63
N LEU A 77 -1.45 8.68 -10.77
CA LEU A 77 -1.76 7.57 -9.88
C LEU A 77 -1.07 6.27 -10.31
N GLU A 78 -0.14 6.34 -11.27
CA GLU A 78 0.66 5.19 -11.65
C GLU A 78 1.40 4.65 -10.43
N GLU A 79 1.57 3.37 -10.44
CA GLU A 79 2.12 2.58 -9.35
C GLU A 79 3.47 3.14 -8.84
N GLY A 80 3.61 3.26 -7.52
CA GLY A 80 4.81 3.77 -6.88
C GLY A 80 5.06 5.29 -7.02
N SER A 81 4.21 6.02 -7.77
CA SER A 81 4.39 7.46 -7.98
C SER A 81 3.78 8.34 -6.89
N CYS A 82 2.77 7.83 -6.19
CA CYS A 82 2.09 8.56 -5.12
C CYS A 82 1.40 7.61 -4.12
N ASN A 83 1.19 8.13 -2.90
CA ASN A 83 0.35 7.49 -1.90
C ASN A 83 -0.95 8.22 -1.75
N ILE A 84 -2.04 7.51 -1.93
CA ILE A 84 -3.39 8.05 -1.85
C ILE A 84 -3.82 8.10 -0.39
N ILE A 85 -4.28 9.26 0.07
CA ILE A 85 -4.77 9.49 1.43
C ILE A 85 -6.27 9.33 1.48
N SER A 86 -6.97 9.97 0.54
CA SER A 86 -8.43 9.92 0.49
C SER A 86 -8.98 9.98 -0.93
N VAL A 87 -10.16 9.40 -1.08
CA VAL A 87 -10.98 9.47 -2.29
C VAL A 87 -12.34 10.03 -1.90
N GLU A 88 -12.72 11.15 -2.52
CA GLU A 88 -13.95 11.87 -2.25
C GLU A 88 -14.83 11.88 -3.49
N ILE A 89 -16.04 11.32 -3.40
CA ILE A 89 -17.04 11.36 -4.48
C ILE A 89 -17.92 12.59 -4.25
N VAL A 90 -17.68 13.63 -5.03
CA VAL A 90 -18.36 14.93 -4.90
C VAL A 90 -19.54 15.03 -5.84
N TYR A 91 -20.70 15.36 -5.31
CA TYR A 91 -21.94 15.42 -6.08
C TYR A 91 -22.97 16.41 -5.49
N THR A 92 -23.96 16.75 -6.29
CA THR A 92 -25.28 17.27 -5.87
C THR A 92 -26.31 16.20 -6.19
N ASN A 93 -27.37 16.11 -5.41
CA ASN A 93 -28.39 15.07 -5.62
C ASN A 93 -29.10 15.25 -6.98
N TYR A 94 -29.05 14.20 -7.80
CA TYR A 94 -29.66 14.18 -9.13
C TYR A 94 -31.00 13.47 -9.09
N LYS A 95 -32.09 14.20 -9.35
CA LYS A 95 -33.47 13.72 -9.31
C LYS A 95 -33.90 13.19 -7.93
N ASN A 96 -33.41 12.04 -7.49
CA ASN A 96 -33.70 11.46 -6.18
C ASN A 96 -32.48 10.64 -5.68
N GLN A 97 -32.53 10.23 -4.41
CA GLN A 97 -31.42 9.55 -3.76
C GLN A 97 -31.03 8.22 -4.43
N ASP A 98 -32.01 7.40 -4.83
CA ASP A 98 -31.73 6.08 -5.43
C ASP A 98 -30.99 6.21 -6.77
N ILE A 99 -31.38 7.21 -7.58
CA ILE A 99 -30.72 7.50 -8.86
C ILE A 99 -29.30 8.02 -8.59
N GLN A 100 -29.15 8.92 -7.62
CA GLN A 100 -27.84 9.46 -7.24
C GLN A 100 -26.89 8.36 -6.71
N ASP A 101 -27.39 7.47 -5.88
CA ASP A 101 -26.60 6.35 -5.35
C ASP A 101 -26.13 5.42 -6.47
N ASN A 102 -26.98 5.18 -7.48
CA ASN A 102 -26.58 4.43 -8.65
C ASN A 102 -25.50 5.14 -9.48
N ILE A 103 -25.59 6.46 -9.63
CA ILE A 103 -24.57 7.28 -10.30
C ILE A 103 -23.26 7.21 -9.52
N ASN A 104 -23.30 7.35 -8.20
CA ASN A 104 -22.11 7.27 -7.36
C ASN A 104 -21.42 5.90 -7.42
N ARG A 105 -22.21 4.80 -7.45
CA ARG A 105 -21.65 3.44 -7.68
C ARG A 105 -20.96 3.32 -9.04
N LYS A 106 -21.57 3.89 -10.09
CA LYS A 106 -20.94 3.91 -11.43
C LYS A 106 -19.65 4.73 -11.44
N ARG A 107 -19.59 5.88 -10.75
CA ARG A 107 -18.37 6.70 -10.58
C ARG A 107 -17.23 5.92 -9.95
N ILE A 108 -17.54 5.17 -8.89
CA ILE A 108 -16.56 4.29 -8.24
C ILE A 108 -16.11 3.19 -9.22
N THR A 109 -17.03 2.64 -10.01
CA THR A 109 -16.69 1.64 -11.03
C THR A 109 -15.79 2.20 -12.13
N GLU A 110 -16.03 3.42 -12.60
CA GLU A 110 -15.12 4.11 -13.54
C GLU A 110 -13.73 4.31 -12.95
N LEU A 111 -13.63 4.71 -11.67
CA LEU A 111 -12.35 4.80 -10.97
C LEU A 111 -11.65 3.44 -10.88
N TYR A 112 -12.37 2.36 -10.61
CA TYR A 112 -11.82 1.01 -10.59
C TYR A 112 -11.21 0.60 -11.93
N PHE A 113 -11.89 0.90 -13.04
CA PHE A 113 -11.34 0.63 -14.38
C PHE A 113 -10.14 1.51 -14.72
N LEU A 114 -10.06 2.70 -14.13
CA LEU A 114 -8.95 3.60 -14.32
C LEU A 114 -7.71 3.17 -13.52
N ASN A 115 -7.90 2.77 -12.27
CA ASN A 115 -6.84 2.27 -11.39
C ASN A 115 -7.44 1.36 -10.30
N SER A 116 -7.38 0.04 -10.50
CA SER A 116 -7.91 -0.96 -9.57
C SER A 116 -7.11 -1.04 -8.27
N ASN A 117 -5.83 -0.64 -8.26
CA ASN A 117 -4.96 -0.76 -7.10
C ASN A 117 -5.39 0.13 -5.92
N ILE A 118 -6.11 1.22 -6.21
CA ILE A 118 -6.72 2.07 -5.16
C ILE A 118 -7.62 1.26 -4.22
N PHE A 119 -8.24 0.21 -4.73
CA PHE A 119 -9.20 -0.61 -3.98
C PHE A 119 -8.55 -1.72 -3.15
N ASN A 120 -7.25 -1.94 -3.32
CA ASN A 120 -6.46 -2.89 -2.55
C ASN A 120 -5.78 -2.25 -1.33
N GLN A 121 -6.10 -0.99 -1.02
CA GLN A 121 -5.47 -0.21 0.03
C GLN A 121 -6.51 0.10 1.13
N SER A 122 -6.52 -0.68 2.19
CA SER A 122 -7.54 -0.62 3.25
C SER A 122 -7.50 0.66 4.11
N PHE A 123 -6.40 1.42 4.05
CA PHE A 123 -6.20 2.65 4.82
C PHE A 123 -6.73 3.91 4.12
N ILE A 124 -7.07 3.86 2.83
CA ILE A 124 -7.62 5.00 2.09
C ILE A 124 -8.96 5.41 2.70
N GLN A 125 -9.10 6.70 3.01
CA GLN A 125 -10.35 7.25 3.48
C GLN A 125 -11.29 7.53 2.31
N TRP A 126 -12.45 6.91 2.32
CA TRP A 126 -13.48 7.12 1.30
C TRP A 126 -14.60 7.99 1.85
N LYS A 127 -15.01 9.02 1.09
CA LYS A 127 -16.06 9.95 1.50
C LYS A 127 -17.02 10.23 0.35
N TYR A 128 -18.31 10.31 0.66
CA TYR A 128 -19.30 10.97 -0.18
C TYR A 128 -19.44 12.41 0.27
N ILE A 129 -19.31 13.36 -0.65
CA ILE A 129 -19.47 14.80 -0.39
C ILE A 129 -20.70 15.29 -1.12
N GLU A 130 -21.81 15.42 -0.40
CA GLU A 130 -23.06 15.96 -0.91
C GLU A 130 -23.06 17.49 -0.80
N GLN A 131 -23.19 18.18 -1.94
CA GLN A 131 -23.28 19.64 -1.99
C GLN A 131 -24.72 20.07 -1.96
N LEU A 132 -25.06 20.99 -1.05
CA LEU A 132 -26.42 21.51 -0.81
C LEU A 132 -26.60 22.97 -1.24
N GLY A 133 -25.55 23.61 -1.77
CA GLY A 133 -25.52 25.06 -2.07
C GLY A 133 -26.10 25.41 -3.45
N TYR A 134 -27.21 24.81 -3.84
CA TYR A 134 -27.91 25.10 -5.09
C TYR A 134 -29.41 25.28 -4.84
N SER A 135 -30.08 26.07 -5.66
CA SER A 135 -31.52 26.31 -5.61
C SER A 135 -32.22 25.77 -6.84
N THR A 136 -31.52 25.67 -7.95
CA THR A 136 -32.03 25.17 -9.23
C THR A 136 -31.08 24.11 -9.80
N GLU A 137 -31.58 23.33 -10.78
CA GLU A 137 -30.74 22.39 -11.51
C GLU A 137 -29.59 23.09 -12.24
N GLU A 138 -29.85 24.27 -12.77
CA GLU A 138 -28.81 25.10 -13.44
C GLU A 138 -27.72 25.55 -12.47
N ASP A 139 -28.05 25.81 -11.22
CA ASP A 139 -27.04 26.11 -10.19
C ASP A 139 -26.26 24.87 -9.81
N ALA A 140 -26.95 23.71 -9.69
CA ALA A 140 -26.30 22.43 -9.43
C ALA A 140 -25.28 22.08 -10.51
N LYS A 141 -25.58 22.30 -11.79
CA LYS A 141 -24.67 22.07 -12.93
C LYS A 141 -23.39 22.91 -12.89
N LYS A 142 -23.40 24.06 -12.21
CA LYS A 142 -22.22 24.93 -12.07
C LYS A 142 -21.25 24.47 -10.99
N LEU A 143 -21.68 23.61 -10.07
CA LEU A 143 -20.86 23.06 -9.01
C LEU A 143 -19.91 21.98 -9.55
N PHE A 144 -18.87 21.68 -8.80
CA PHE A 144 -17.97 20.57 -9.16
C PHE A 144 -18.66 19.23 -8.93
N HIS A 145 -18.55 18.33 -9.91
CA HIS A 145 -18.96 16.93 -9.83
C HIS A 145 -17.79 16.05 -10.25
N GLY A 146 -17.58 14.96 -9.53
CA GLY A 146 -16.52 14.03 -9.88
C GLY A 146 -15.91 13.32 -8.69
N ILE A 147 -14.67 12.90 -8.88
CA ILE A 147 -13.87 12.25 -7.84
C ILE A 147 -12.66 13.13 -7.53
N VAL A 148 -12.43 13.39 -6.25
CA VAL A 148 -11.26 14.10 -5.76
C VAL A 148 -10.36 13.11 -5.04
N ILE A 149 -9.10 13.03 -5.46
CA ILE A 149 -8.12 12.14 -4.87
C ILE A 149 -7.02 12.99 -4.24
N ASN A 150 -6.88 12.88 -2.92
CA ASN A 150 -5.80 13.51 -2.18
C ASN A 150 -4.66 12.51 -2.02
N TYR A 151 -3.45 12.93 -2.40
CA TYR A 151 -2.28 12.04 -2.42
C TYR A 151 -0.99 12.80 -2.06
N ILE A 152 0.00 12.06 -1.59
CA ILE A 152 1.37 12.53 -1.39
C ILE A 152 2.22 11.96 -2.53
N LYS A 153 3.00 12.83 -3.18
CA LYS A 153 3.94 12.39 -4.20
C LYS A 153 5.12 11.67 -3.55
N MET A 154 5.38 10.44 -3.97
CA MET A 154 6.51 9.67 -3.48
C MET A 154 7.80 10.07 -4.18
N PRO A 155 8.93 10.11 -3.46
CA PRO A 155 10.21 10.26 -4.10
C PRO A 155 10.47 9.03 -4.97
N SER A 156 10.66 9.24 -6.27
CA SER A 156 11.13 8.17 -7.15
C SER A 156 12.66 8.12 -7.12
N TYR A 157 13.21 7.00 -6.70
CA TYR A 157 14.65 6.77 -6.71
C TYR A 157 15.01 5.88 -7.90
N LYS A 158 15.90 6.35 -8.77
CA LYS A 158 16.45 5.52 -9.83
C LYS A 158 17.49 4.56 -9.23
N PRO A 159 17.63 3.32 -9.77
CA PRO A 159 18.62 2.35 -9.27
C PRO A 159 20.04 2.91 -9.20
N GLU A 160 20.43 3.75 -10.17
CA GLU A 160 21.75 4.39 -10.19
C GLU A 160 21.95 5.37 -9.04
N SER A 161 20.91 6.15 -8.71
CA SER A 161 20.98 7.09 -7.57
C SER A 161 21.03 6.36 -6.23
N LEU A 162 20.35 5.23 -6.10
CA LEU A 162 20.42 4.38 -4.92
C LEU A 162 21.81 3.80 -4.71
N LYS A 163 22.45 3.33 -5.78
CA LYS A 163 23.83 2.83 -5.71
C LYS A 163 24.80 3.91 -5.19
N SER A 164 24.65 5.13 -5.68
CA SER A 164 25.44 6.27 -5.17
C SER A 164 25.14 6.54 -3.70
N MET A 165 23.88 6.60 -3.30
CA MET A 165 23.46 6.84 -1.91
C MET A 165 24.01 5.77 -0.96
N ILE A 166 23.91 4.51 -1.31
CA ILE A 166 24.44 3.40 -0.49
C ILE A 166 25.96 3.46 -0.42
N THR A 167 26.63 3.83 -1.52
CA THR A 167 28.07 4.04 -1.53
C THR A 167 28.48 5.20 -0.61
N ASP A 168 27.71 6.29 -0.59
CA ASP A 168 27.94 7.42 0.30
C ASP A 168 27.72 7.05 1.78
N ILE A 169 26.71 6.24 2.07
CA ILE A 169 26.47 5.67 3.40
C ILE A 169 27.67 4.81 3.81
N LYS A 170 28.08 3.88 2.95
CA LYS A 170 29.23 3.00 3.21
C LYS A 170 30.50 3.79 3.49
N ASN A 171 30.72 4.88 2.77
CA ASN A 171 31.89 5.75 2.95
C ASN A 171 31.70 6.80 4.06
N LYS A 172 30.62 6.74 4.85
CA LYS A 172 30.26 7.70 5.91
C LYS A 172 30.19 9.16 5.45
N LYS A 173 29.92 9.37 4.16
CA LYS A 173 29.85 10.72 3.57
C LYS A 173 28.50 11.40 3.74
N LYS A 174 27.44 10.65 4.04
CA LYS A 174 26.08 11.17 4.17
C LYS A 174 25.41 10.60 5.40
N ILE A 175 24.89 11.48 6.25
CA ILE A 175 23.99 11.13 7.35
C ILE A 175 22.57 11.19 6.77
N ILE A 176 21.85 10.08 6.83
CA ILE A 176 20.42 10.00 6.50
C ILE A 176 19.64 10.19 7.79
N ASP A 177 18.35 10.48 7.67
CA ASP A 177 17.42 10.45 8.78
C ASP A 177 17.61 9.15 9.60
N THR A 178 17.81 9.30 10.91
CA THR A 178 18.06 8.19 11.85
C THR A 178 16.85 7.93 12.75
N SER A 179 15.68 8.38 12.37
CA SER A 179 14.45 8.26 13.19
C SER A 179 14.12 6.82 13.57
N LEU A 180 14.33 5.86 12.66
CA LEU A 180 14.13 4.43 12.91
C LEU A 180 15.28 3.77 13.68
N TYR A 181 16.43 4.42 13.79
CA TYR A 181 17.60 3.88 14.45
C TYR A 181 17.31 3.44 15.89
N LYS A 182 16.58 4.27 16.65
CA LYS A 182 16.20 3.97 18.03
C LYS A 182 15.29 2.75 18.12
N VAL A 183 14.42 2.56 17.14
CA VAL A 183 13.51 1.41 17.06
C VAL A 183 14.33 0.14 16.81
N PHE A 184 15.23 0.16 15.83
CA PHE A 184 16.12 -0.97 15.54
C PHE A 184 17.00 -1.31 16.74
N ASP A 185 17.58 -0.29 17.38
CA ASP A 185 18.49 -0.45 18.52
C ASP A 185 17.80 -1.06 19.74
N LYS A 186 16.52 -0.78 19.90
CA LYS A 186 15.69 -1.33 20.97
C LYS A 186 15.31 -2.80 20.73
N TYR A 187 15.02 -3.17 19.48
CA TYR A 187 14.36 -4.42 19.18
C TYR A 187 15.20 -5.45 18.43
N ILE A 188 16.31 -5.07 17.80
CA ILE A 188 17.16 -6.02 17.07
C ILE A 188 18.39 -6.33 17.93
N ASN A 189 18.34 -7.41 18.69
CA ASN A 189 19.37 -7.73 19.69
C ASN A 189 19.82 -9.18 19.70
N SER A 190 19.16 -10.10 19.00
CA SER A 190 19.45 -11.52 19.10
C SER A 190 19.91 -12.14 17.78
N LYS A 191 20.67 -13.23 17.89
CA LYS A 191 21.07 -14.06 16.74
C LYS A 191 19.94 -14.93 16.17
N ASP A 192 18.86 -15.08 16.94
CA ASP A 192 17.75 -15.98 16.62
C ASP A 192 16.58 -15.21 15.97
N GLU A 193 16.84 -14.01 15.48
CA GLU A 193 15.86 -13.17 14.77
C GLU A 193 16.01 -13.33 13.26
N LEU A 194 14.86 -13.20 12.57
CA LEU A 194 14.78 -13.02 11.13
C LEU A 194 14.29 -11.60 10.84
N ILE A 195 15.09 -10.81 10.17
CA ILE A 195 14.69 -9.46 9.75
C ILE A 195 14.15 -9.51 8.33
N CYS A 196 12.83 -9.36 8.19
CA CYS A 196 12.14 -9.22 6.92
C CYS A 196 12.06 -7.74 6.56
N VAL A 197 12.59 -7.36 5.41
CA VAL A 197 12.66 -5.97 4.98
C VAL A 197 12.00 -5.83 3.62
N ASP A 198 10.95 -5.04 3.58
CA ASP A 198 10.40 -4.56 2.34
C ASP A 198 11.39 -3.58 1.69
N VAL A 199 11.73 -3.83 0.42
CA VAL A 199 12.64 -2.97 -0.36
C VAL A 199 11.97 -2.41 -1.61
N THR A 200 10.64 -2.35 -1.62
CA THR A 200 9.87 -1.65 -2.63
C THR A 200 10.17 -0.16 -2.65
N GLY A 201 9.74 0.55 -3.69
CA GLY A 201 10.11 1.95 -3.92
C GLY A 201 9.75 2.88 -2.78
N SER A 202 8.59 2.70 -2.16
CA SER A 202 8.07 3.45 -1.02
C SER A 202 8.95 3.30 0.23
N MET A 203 9.55 2.13 0.39
CA MET A 203 10.42 1.82 1.53
C MET A 203 11.84 2.37 1.42
N THR A 204 12.21 3.00 0.31
CA THR A 204 13.59 3.47 0.08
C THR A 204 14.17 4.30 1.23
N PRO A 205 13.48 5.30 1.82
CA PRO A 205 14.02 6.09 2.92
C PRO A 205 14.29 5.26 4.18
N TYR A 206 13.57 4.17 4.34
CA TYR A 206 13.57 3.36 5.56
C TYR A 206 14.58 2.23 5.52
N TYR A 207 14.66 1.44 4.45
CA TYR A 207 15.71 0.40 4.38
C TYR A 207 17.12 0.99 4.28
N LEU A 208 17.26 2.21 3.76
CA LEU A 208 18.55 2.92 3.85
C LEU A 208 18.96 3.18 5.30
N GLN A 209 18.01 3.48 6.19
CA GLN A 209 18.30 3.62 7.63
C GLN A 209 18.73 2.28 8.26
N VAL A 210 18.17 1.14 7.82
CA VAL A 210 18.63 -0.19 8.23
C VAL A 210 20.10 -0.38 7.89
N LEU A 211 20.49 -0.04 6.67
CA LEU A 211 21.88 -0.18 6.22
C LEU A 211 22.84 0.72 7.03
N VAL A 212 22.42 1.95 7.34
CA VAL A 212 23.21 2.86 8.22
C VAL A 212 23.33 2.27 9.61
N TRP A 213 22.25 1.79 10.19
CA TRP A 213 22.24 1.18 11.52
C TRP A 213 23.16 -0.03 11.58
N LEU A 214 23.10 -0.94 10.61
CA LEU A 214 23.98 -2.10 10.51
C LEU A 214 25.46 -1.70 10.43
N GLN A 215 25.76 -0.67 9.66
CA GLN A 215 27.13 -0.18 9.53
C GLN A 215 27.68 0.42 10.83
N LEU A 216 26.84 1.09 11.61
CA LEU A 216 27.23 1.73 12.86
C LEU A 216 27.34 0.72 14.01
N LYS A 217 26.51 -0.33 14.03
CA LYS A 217 26.49 -1.36 15.05
C LYS A 217 27.74 -2.25 15.05
N ASN A 218 28.40 -2.43 13.90
CA ASN A 218 29.55 -3.30 13.74
C ASN A 218 29.35 -4.69 14.39
N ASN A 219 28.19 -5.32 14.08
CA ASN A 219 27.77 -6.57 14.70
C ASN A 219 28.75 -7.69 14.39
N SER A 220 29.24 -8.38 15.42
CA SER A 220 30.08 -9.59 15.29
C SER A 220 29.24 -10.84 14.96
N ILE A 221 27.93 -10.80 15.17
CA ILE A 221 27.03 -11.96 14.99
C ILE A 221 26.31 -11.83 13.63
N PRO A 222 26.37 -12.89 12.78
CA PRO A 222 25.60 -12.91 11.54
C PRO A 222 24.10 -12.86 11.80
N THR A 223 23.41 -11.94 11.13
CA THR A 223 21.97 -11.73 11.21
C THR A 223 21.29 -12.37 10.01
N ASN A 224 20.09 -12.97 10.21
CA ASN A 224 19.28 -13.54 9.15
C ASN A 224 18.40 -12.46 8.52
N PHE A 225 18.45 -12.30 7.20
CA PHE A 225 17.65 -11.35 6.45
C PHE A 225 16.79 -12.01 5.39
N SER A 226 15.59 -11.44 5.19
CA SER A 226 14.71 -11.70 4.06
C SER A 226 14.32 -10.36 3.44
N PHE A 227 14.91 -9.99 2.31
CA PHE A 227 14.55 -8.82 1.52
C PHE A 227 13.51 -9.20 0.48
N PHE A 228 12.48 -8.39 0.27
CA PHE A 228 11.44 -8.71 -0.72
C PHE A 228 10.96 -7.46 -1.46
N ASN A 229 10.50 -7.69 -2.71
CA ASN A 229 10.11 -6.64 -3.66
C ASN A 229 8.80 -6.98 -4.39
N ASP A 230 7.95 -7.83 -3.82
CA ASP A 230 6.66 -8.26 -4.36
C ASP A 230 6.73 -8.91 -5.77
N GLY A 231 7.66 -9.85 -5.96
CA GLY A 231 7.64 -10.72 -7.15
C GLY A 231 8.45 -10.26 -8.35
N ASP A 232 9.49 -9.46 -8.11
CA ASP A 232 10.40 -8.95 -9.15
C ASP A 232 9.64 -8.08 -10.18
N ILE A 233 9.79 -8.38 -11.46
CA ILE A 233 9.08 -7.73 -12.58
C ILE A 233 7.82 -8.50 -13.00
N THR A 234 7.39 -9.48 -12.22
CA THR A 234 6.20 -10.29 -12.54
C THR A 234 4.95 -9.41 -12.50
N PRO A 235 4.16 -9.32 -13.57
CA PRO A 235 2.91 -8.58 -13.56
C PRO A 235 1.94 -9.12 -12.50
N ASP A 236 1.15 -8.24 -11.88
CA ASP A 236 0.27 -8.57 -10.76
C ASP A 236 -0.68 -9.73 -11.05
N TYR A 237 -1.29 -9.76 -12.24
CA TYR A 237 -2.23 -10.80 -12.66
C TYR A 237 -1.59 -12.21 -12.82
N LEU A 238 -0.26 -12.31 -12.83
CA LEU A 238 0.48 -13.57 -12.87
C LEU A 238 1.00 -14.00 -11.49
N LYS A 239 1.01 -13.11 -10.50
CA LYS A 239 1.45 -13.42 -9.15
C LYS A 239 0.47 -14.38 -8.47
N LYS A 240 0.99 -15.37 -7.78
CA LYS A 240 0.19 -16.38 -7.07
C LYS A 240 0.58 -16.40 -5.60
N ILE A 241 -0.40 -16.23 -4.73
CA ILE A 241 -0.20 -16.34 -3.27
C ILE A 241 0.45 -17.68 -2.95
N GLY A 242 1.50 -17.65 -2.13
CA GLY A 242 2.34 -18.80 -1.81
C GLY A 242 3.50 -19.05 -2.78
N ASN A 243 3.55 -18.31 -3.90
CA ASN A 243 4.63 -18.36 -4.89
C ASN A 243 4.77 -17.05 -5.67
N THR A 244 4.67 -15.92 -4.98
CA THR A 244 4.81 -14.58 -5.60
C THR A 244 6.23 -14.37 -6.12
N GLY A 245 7.25 -14.77 -5.37
CA GLY A 245 8.65 -14.58 -5.74
C GLY A 245 9.23 -13.28 -5.18
N GLY A 246 10.33 -12.79 -5.78
CA GLY A 246 10.96 -11.53 -5.37
C GLY A 246 11.52 -11.52 -3.94
N ILE A 247 11.96 -12.67 -3.41
CA ILE A 247 12.42 -12.83 -2.04
C ILE A 247 13.88 -13.30 -2.01
N TYR A 248 14.75 -12.52 -1.38
CA TYR A 248 16.19 -12.67 -1.36
C TYR A 248 16.72 -12.81 0.07
N LEU A 249 17.35 -13.94 0.36
CA LEU A 249 17.78 -14.31 1.70
C LEU A 249 19.28 -14.15 1.84
N CYS A 250 19.75 -13.61 2.98
CA CYS A 250 21.16 -13.71 3.36
C CYS A 250 21.31 -13.86 4.88
N LYS A 251 22.37 -14.53 5.30
CA LYS A 251 22.84 -14.59 6.69
C LYS A 251 24.24 -13.99 6.73
N SER A 252 24.38 -12.80 7.30
CA SER A 252 25.66 -12.10 7.25
C SER A 252 25.79 -11.07 8.38
N ASN A 253 27.00 -10.82 8.82
CA ASN A 253 27.41 -9.64 9.55
C ASN A 253 28.27 -8.69 8.69
N ASN A 254 28.55 -9.08 7.45
CA ASN A 254 29.30 -8.26 6.51
C ASN A 254 28.35 -7.34 5.75
N ILE A 255 28.50 -6.04 5.92
CA ILE A 255 27.65 -5.02 5.31
C ILE A 255 27.67 -5.08 3.78
N ASP A 256 28.81 -5.43 3.14
CA ASP A 256 28.90 -5.53 1.68
C ASP A 256 28.05 -6.68 1.14
N THR A 257 27.97 -7.81 1.85
CA THR A 257 27.10 -8.94 1.50
C THR A 257 25.63 -8.54 1.62
N ILE A 258 25.27 -7.83 2.69
CA ILE A 258 23.89 -7.36 2.92
C ILE A 258 23.48 -6.36 1.84
N ILE A 259 24.32 -5.36 1.56
CA ILE A 259 24.12 -4.36 0.51
C ILE A 259 23.96 -5.04 -0.86
N SER A 260 24.82 -6.01 -1.18
CA SER A 260 24.77 -6.74 -2.44
C SER A 260 23.44 -7.51 -2.58
N THR A 261 22.91 -8.06 -1.49
CA THR A 261 21.63 -8.75 -1.49
C THR A 261 20.47 -7.78 -1.70
N VAL A 262 20.47 -6.63 -1.04
CA VAL A 262 19.49 -5.55 -1.25
C VAL A 262 19.50 -5.09 -2.71
N PHE A 263 20.69 -4.83 -3.28
CA PHE A 263 20.82 -4.44 -4.68
C PHE A 263 20.30 -5.50 -5.64
N ASN A 264 20.59 -6.78 -5.37
CA ASN A 264 20.10 -7.86 -6.21
C ASN A 264 18.57 -7.89 -6.17
N CYS A 265 17.95 -7.71 -4.99
CA CYS A 265 16.51 -7.62 -4.85
C CYS A 265 15.94 -6.45 -5.67
N ILE A 266 16.43 -5.23 -5.45
CA ILE A 266 15.95 -4.02 -6.12
C ILE A 266 16.17 -4.09 -7.64
N SER A 267 17.30 -4.65 -8.10
CA SER A 267 17.60 -4.73 -9.53
C SER A 267 16.69 -5.68 -10.31
N LYS A 268 16.01 -6.59 -9.63
CA LYS A 268 15.07 -7.55 -10.22
C LYS A 268 13.64 -7.02 -10.26
N GLY A 269 13.33 -6.06 -9.41
CA GLY A 269 12.05 -5.39 -9.32
C GLY A 269 12.09 -4.35 -8.21
N PHE A 270 11.33 -3.29 -8.34
CA PHE A 270 11.34 -2.18 -7.38
C PHE A 270 10.01 -2.03 -6.64
N GLY A 271 9.15 -3.00 -6.81
CA GLY A 271 7.73 -2.89 -6.52
C GLY A 271 7.08 -1.93 -7.51
N GLY A 272 5.91 -2.14 -7.86
CA GLY A 272 5.18 -1.29 -8.80
C GLY A 272 3.69 -1.55 -8.66
N ASP A 273 3.33 -2.58 -7.94
CA ASP A 273 1.98 -2.96 -7.65
C ASP A 273 1.80 -3.24 -6.16
N THR A 274 0.64 -2.84 -5.67
CA THR A 274 0.12 -3.23 -4.38
C THR A 274 -0.89 -4.36 -4.58
N PRO A 275 -1.01 -5.32 -3.69
CA PRO A 275 -0.40 -5.47 -2.36
C PRO A 275 0.95 -6.20 -2.36
N GLU A 276 1.56 -6.34 -1.16
CA GLU A 276 2.91 -6.86 -0.94
C GLU A 276 2.94 -8.31 -0.40
N ASN A 277 4.06 -9.05 -0.61
CA ASN A 277 4.21 -10.46 -0.22
C ASN A 277 4.96 -10.69 1.11
N ASN A 278 4.53 -10.00 2.16
CA ASN A 278 5.18 -9.96 3.47
C ASN A 278 5.28 -11.32 4.16
N ILE A 279 4.20 -12.11 4.15
CA ILE A 279 4.12 -13.39 4.87
C ILE A 279 4.93 -14.45 4.15
N GLU A 280 4.90 -14.49 2.82
CA GLU A 280 5.77 -15.38 2.03
C GLU A 280 7.24 -15.13 2.31
N ALA A 281 7.65 -13.85 2.42
CA ALA A 281 9.02 -13.46 2.75
C ALA A 281 9.44 -14.01 4.13
N ALA A 282 8.55 -13.90 5.11
CA ALA A 282 8.76 -14.45 6.45
C ALA A 282 8.84 -15.98 6.45
N LEU A 283 7.89 -16.66 5.81
CA LEU A 283 7.84 -18.13 5.73
C LEU A 283 9.06 -18.71 5.02
N LYS A 284 9.49 -18.08 3.91
CA LYS A 284 10.70 -18.49 3.18
C LYS A 284 11.95 -18.32 4.03
N GLY A 285 12.01 -17.23 4.81
CA GLY A 285 13.10 -16.98 5.76
C GLY A 285 13.15 -18.01 6.87
N ILE A 286 12.03 -18.32 7.54
CA ILE A 286 11.93 -19.34 8.58
C ILE A 286 12.34 -20.72 8.04
N LYS A 287 11.88 -21.06 6.85
CA LYS A 287 12.25 -22.35 6.20
C LYS A 287 13.76 -22.44 5.98
N LYS A 288 14.42 -21.32 5.67
CA LYS A 288 15.87 -21.26 5.46
C LYS A 288 16.66 -21.22 6.76
N TYR A 289 16.10 -20.55 7.78
CA TYR A 289 16.73 -20.31 9.09
C TYR A 289 15.81 -20.84 10.20
N PRO A 290 15.75 -22.18 10.39
CA PRO A 290 14.79 -22.81 11.30
C PRO A 290 15.06 -22.52 12.79
N GLU A 291 16.22 -21.96 13.11
CA GLU A 291 16.57 -21.46 14.45
C GLU A 291 15.82 -20.18 14.86
N THR A 292 15.13 -19.54 13.92
CA THR A 292 14.41 -18.28 14.14
C THR A 292 13.33 -18.41 15.22
N LYS A 293 13.37 -17.53 16.21
CA LYS A 293 12.39 -17.46 17.31
C LYS A 293 11.47 -16.27 17.25
N GLU A 294 11.88 -15.20 16.57
CA GLU A 294 11.10 -13.99 16.36
C GLU A 294 11.36 -13.44 14.95
N ILE A 295 10.34 -12.88 14.33
CA ILE A 295 10.46 -12.13 13.08
C ILE A 295 10.35 -10.65 13.39
N ILE A 296 11.27 -9.87 12.87
CA ILE A 296 11.18 -8.42 12.82
C ILE A 296 10.84 -8.04 11.39
N MET A 297 9.65 -7.50 11.19
CA MET A 297 9.13 -7.16 9.85
C MET A 297 9.11 -5.64 9.69
N LEU A 298 9.94 -5.13 8.79
CA LEU A 298 10.02 -3.72 8.45
C LEU A 298 9.24 -3.47 7.16
N VAL A 299 8.19 -2.69 7.26
CA VAL A 299 7.21 -2.45 6.20
C VAL A 299 6.74 -1.02 6.18
N ASP A 300 6.22 -0.56 5.05
CA ASP A 300 5.49 0.70 5.02
C ASP A 300 4.00 0.52 5.37
N ASN A 301 3.34 1.64 5.65
CA ASN A 301 1.93 1.66 6.02
C ASN A 301 1.00 1.75 4.79
N TRP A 302 1.51 1.59 3.57
CA TRP A 302 0.82 2.04 2.37
C TRP A 302 0.37 0.93 1.43
N ALA A 303 0.73 -0.32 1.75
CA ALA A 303 0.28 -1.48 1.02
C ALA A 303 -0.41 -2.49 1.94
N ASP A 304 -1.42 -3.17 1.44
CA ASP A 304 -1.97 -4.36 2.07
C ASP A 304 -1.07 -5.57 1.78
N MET A 305 -1.15 -6.61 2.61
CA MET A 305 -0.45 -7.86 2.34
C MET A 305 -1.25 -8.71 1.35
N ARG A 306 -0.65 -9.02 0.20
CA ARG A 306 -1.20 -9.94 -0.82
C ARG A 306 -1.51 -11.30 -0.24
N ASP A 307 -0.62 -11.76 0.58
CA ASP A 307 -0.56 -13.10 1.17
C ASP A 307 -1.15 -13.18 2.59
N PHE A 308 -1.95 -12.19 3.00
CA PHE A 308 -2.54 -12.12 4.35
C PHE A 308 -3.33 -13.38 4.74
N SER A 309 -3.90 -14.11 3.78
CA SER A 309 -4.58 -15.39 4.00
C SER A 309 -3.67 -16.46 4.59
N MET A 310 -2.34 -16.35 4.40
CA MET A 310 -1.34 -17.30 4.91
C MET A 310 -0.91 -17.01 6.36
N ILE A 311 -1.46 -16.01 7.01
CA ILE A 311 -1.08 -15.59 8.37
C ILE A 311 -1.09 -16.74 9.38
N SER A 312 -1.99 -17.72 9.22
CA SER A 312 -2.10 -18.90 10.09
C SER A 312 -0.90 -19.85 10.00
N GLU A 313 -0.05 -19.71 8.98
CA GLU A 313 1.17 -20.50 8.80
C GLU A 313 2.33 -19.98 9.67
N LEU A 314 2.30 -18.70 10.05
CA LEU A 314 3.27 -18.12 10.95
C LEU A 314 3.00 -18.57 12.40
N LYS A 315 3.95 -19.31 12.97
CA LYS A 315 3.84 -19.93 14.32
C LYS A 315 4.76 -19.27 15.36
N ILE A 316 5.50 -18.26 14.97
CA ILE A 316 6.41 -17.50 15.84
C ILE A 316 6.00 -16.04 15.86
N PRO A 317 6.34 -15.28 16.93
CA PRO A 317 5.97 -13.88 17.05
C PRO A 317 6.50 -13.04 15.89
N VAL A 318 5.67 -12.12 15.41
CA VAL A 318 6.07 -11.12 14.41
C VAL A 318 5.99 -9.73 15.04
N ARG A 319 7.14 -9.11 15.19
CA ARG A 319 7.29 -7.71 15.56
C ARG A 319 7.26 -6.86 14.32
N VAL A 320 6.20 -6.07 14.15
CA VAL A 320 6.01 -5.24 12.96
C VAL A 320 6.49 -3.82 13.24
N ILE A 321 7.46 -3.35 12.48
CA ILE A 321 7.91 -1.96 12.48
C ILE A 321 7.29 -1.28 11.27
N VAL A 322 6.28 -0.45 11.52
CA VAL A 322 5.50 0.22 10.48
C VAL A 322 6.08 1.61 10.20
N CYS A 323 6.56 1.78 8.99
CA CYS A 323 7.09 3.04 8.47
C CYS A 323 6.00 3.88 7.79
N GLY A 324 6.22 5.18 7.66
CA GLY A 324 5.32 6.05 6.89
C GLY A 324 3.99 6.39 7.56
N THR A 325 3.83 6.12 8.85
CA THR A 325 2.63 6.54 9.62
C THR A 325 2.57 8.05 9.87
N ASP A 326 3.71 8.72 9.76
CA ASP A 326 3.85 10.17 9.82
C ASP A 326 4.85 10.59 8.75
N TYR A 327 4.37 10.82 7.54
CA TYR A 327 5.20 11.20 6.42
C TYR A 327 4.98 12.68 6.08
N CYS A 328 6.04 13.48 6.12
CA CYS A 328 5.97 14.94 5.90
C CYS A 328 4.94 15.65 6.79
N GLY A 329 4.75 15.21 8.04
CA GLY A 329 3.76 15.77 8.98
C GLY A 329 2.33 15.26 8.77
N ILE A 330 2.09 14.42 7.78
CA ILE A 330 0.77 13.85 7.50
C ILE A 330 0.67 12.51 8.19
N LYS A 331 -0.25 12.43 9.15
CA LYS A 331 -0.56 11.18 9.85
C LYS A 331 -1.47 10.32 9.00
N THR A 332 -1.08 9.07 8.82
CA THR A 332 -1.91 8.05 8.18
C THR A 332 -2.37 7.03 9.22
N SER A 333 -3.60 6.53 9.03
CA SER A 333 -4.12 5.46 9.87
C SER A 333 -3.27 4.19 9.72
N ILE A 334 -3.05 3.46 10.81
CA ILE A 334 -2.34 2.17 10.73
C ILE A 334 -3.17 1.18 9.91
N ASN A 335 -2.49 0.47 9.02
CA ASN A 335 -3.10 -0.62 8.27
C ASN A 335 -3.51 -1.76 9.23
N LEU A 336 -4.80 -2.12 9.20
CA LEU A 336 -5.40 -3.12 10.07
C LEU A 336 -4.76 -4.51 9.92
N GLN A 337 -4.23 -4.85 8.75
CA GLN A 337 -3.58 -6.15 8.54
C GLN A 337 -2.31 -6.29 9.38
N TYR A 338 -1.55 -5.20 9.59
CA TYR A 338 -0.37 -5.23 10.45
C TYR A 338 -0.73 -5.38 11.94
N LEU A 339 -1.82 -4.72 12.38
CA LEU A 339 -2.35 -4.94 13.73
C LEU A 339 -2.76 -6.40 13.94
N GLU A 340 -3.47 -6.98 12.97
CA GLU A 340 -3.90 -8.38 13.03
C GLU A 340 -2.74 -9.37 12.92
N LEU A 341 -1.72 -9.07 12.12
CA LEU A 341 -0.51 -9.88 12.02
C LEU A 341 0.19 -9.97 13.39
N ALA A 342 0.50 -8.82 13.98
CA ALA A 342 1.13 -8.77 15.30
C ALA A 342 0.28 -9.46 16.37
N ARG A 343 -1.04 -9.22 16.39
CA ARG A 343 -1.95 -9.84 17.35
C ARG A 343 -2.02 -11.36 17.23
N LYS A 344 -2.21 -11.88 16.01
CA LYS A 344 -2.40 -13.33 15.79
C LYS A 344 -1.13 -14.14 15.98
N THR A 345 0.03 -13.54 15.77
CA THR A 345 1.31 -14.22 15.98
C THR A 345 1.85 -14.08 17.40
N GLY A 346 1.17 -13.30 18.26
CA GLY A 346 1.67 -13.01 19.62
C GLY A 346 2.83 -12.03 19.65
N GLY A 347 3.01 -11.27 18.57
CA GLY A 347 4.05 -10.25 18.43
C GLY A 347 3.60 -8.86 18.89
N SER A 348 4.17 -7.84 18.27
CA SER A 348 3.99 -6.43 18.64
C SER A 348 4.00 -5.53 17.40
N ILE A 349 3.55 -4.27 17.56
CA ILE A 349 3.60 -3.26 16.51
C ILE A 349 4.29 -2.00 17.01
N HIS A 350 5.12 -1.43 16.18
CA HIS A 350 5.95 -0.29 16.47
C HIS A 350 5.90 0.73 15.34
N THR A 351 5.89 1.98 15.72
CA THR A 351 6.10 3.13 14.83
C THR A 351 7.32 3.92 15.33
N ILE A 352 7.66 5.00 14.65
CA ILE A 352 8.72 5.90 15.13
C ILE A 352 8.38 6.50 16.51
N LYS A 353 7.09 6.60 16.86
CA LYS A 353 6.60 7.31 18.03
C LYS A 353 5.98 6.42 19.09
N GLU A 354 5.51 5.23 18.72
CA GLU A 354 4.63 4.43 19.57
C GLU A 354 5.00 2.94 19.51
N ASP A 355 4.84 2.28 20.65
CA ASP A 355 5.11 0.86 20.84
C ASP A 355 3.90 0.20 21.49
N ILE A 356 3.37 -0.86 20.88
CA ILE A 356 2.29 -1.68 21.45
C ILE A 356 2.71 -3.15 21.43
N GLU A 357 3.04 -3.67 22.60
CA GLU A 357 3.56 -5.03 22.75
C GLU A 357 2.47 -6.07 23.09
N ASP A 358 1.34 -5.65 23.63
CA ASP A 358 0.33 -6.54 24.22
C ASP A 358 -0.88 -6.80 23.33
N LEU A 359 -0.72 -6.74 22.00
CA LEU A 359 -1.86 -6.89 21.07
C LEU A 359 -2.59 -8.23 21.22
N ALA A 360 -1.85 -9.32 21.41
CA ALA A 360 -2.42 -10.66 21.56
C ALA A 360 -3.29 -10.82 22.84
N LYS A 361 -3.04 -10.00 23.85
CA LYS A 361 -3.79 -10.01 25.13
C LYS A 361 -5.07 -9.20 25.08
N LYS A 362 -5.27 -8.38 24.02
CA LYS A 362 -6.44 -7.52 23.89
C LYS A 362 -7.71 -8.35 23.66
N LYS A 363 -8.70 -8.10 24.52
CA LYS A 363 -10.00 -8.78 24.54
C LYS A 363 -11.06 -8.00 23.77
N GLU A 364 -12.18 -8.64 23.51
CA GLU A 364 -13.36 -8.00 22.95
C GLU A 364 -13.74 -6.73 23.71
N GLY A 365 -13.93 -5.63 22.98
CA GLY A 365 -14.25 -4.31 23.53
C GLY A 365 -13.05 -3.48 24.02
N GLU A 366 -11.85 -4.04 24.13
CA GLU A 366 -10.66 -3.27 24.50
C GLU A 366 -10.15 -2.40 23.36
N GLU A 367 -9.68 -1.22 23.73
CA GLU A 367 -9.21 -0.19 22.78
C GLU A 367 -7.69 -0.08 22.82
N ILE A 368 -7.12 0.31 21.68
CA ILE A 368 -5.75 0.79 21.55
C ILE A 368 -5.73 2.14 20.84
N LEU A 369 -4.71 2.94 21.11
CA LEU A 369 -4.42 4.19 20.41
C LEU A 369 -3.07 4.03 19.71
N ILE A 370 -3.05 4.20 18.40
CA ILE A 370 -1.80 4.16 17.61
C ILE A 370 -1.96 5.00 16.34
N GLY A 371 -0.94 5.74 15.97
CA GLY A 371 -0.98 6.67 14.82
C GLY A 371 -1.96 7.82 14.99
N GLY A 372 -2.44 8.07 16.24
CA GLY A 372 -3.48 9.04 16.54
C GLY A 372 -4.90 8.52 16.34
N ASP A 373 -5.08 7.29 15.89
CA ASP A 373 -6.36 6.63 15.70
C ASP A 373 -6.67 5.66 16.85
N LYS A 374 -7.96 5.54 17.16
CA LYS A 374 -8.45 4.54 18.10
C LYS A 374 -8.94 3.30 17.36
N PHE A 375 -8.50 2.16 17.84
CA PHE A 375 -8.96 0.86 17.36
C PHE A 375 -9.56 0.07 18.51
N ILE A 376 -10.57 -0.73 18.22
CA ILE A 376 -11.28 -1.56 19.18
C ILE A 376 -11.34 -2.99 18.66
N VAL A 377 -11.24 -3.98 19.57
CA VAL A 377 -11.47 -5.38 19.22
C VAL A 377 -12.96 -5.65 19.13
N ARG A 378 -13.45 -6.07 17.97
CA ARG A 378 -14.83 -6.48 17.70
C ARG A 378 -14.85 -7.77 16.89
N SER A 379 -15.64 -8.75 17.36
CA SER A 379 -15.72 -10.08 16.73
C SER A 379 -14.33 -10.70 16.50
N GLY A 380 -13.44 -10.51 17.50
CA GLY A 380 -12.07 -11.02 17.45
C GLY A 380 -11.15 -10.36 16.44
N LYS A 381 -11.44 -9.15 15.95
CA LYS A 381 -10.59 -8.38 15.00
C LYS A 381 -10.51 -6.92 15.44
N PHE A 382 -9.40 -6.25 15.10
CA PHE A 382 -9.33 -4.81 15.25
C PHE A 382 -10.20 -4.10 14.19
N CYS A 383 -10.96 -3.14 14.66
CA CYS A 383 -11.75 -2.22 13.85
C CYS A 383 -11.38 -0.79 14.24
N LYS A 384 -11.28 0.11 13.28
CA LYS A 384 -11.14 1.55 13.57
C LYS A 384 -12.44 2.05 14.21
N LYS A 385 -12.31 2.87 15.27
CA LYS A 385 -13.43 3.44 16.02
C LYS A 385 -13.86 4.78 15.44
#